data_51ef2a148723d7ac52da6cedf2008124
#
_entry.id   51ef2a148723d7ac52da6cedf2008124
#
_cell.length_a   1.000
_cell.length_b   1.000
_cell.length_c   1.000
_cell.angle_alpha   90.00
_cell.angle_beta   90.00
_cell.angle_gamma   90.00
#
_symmetry.space_group_name_H-M   'P 1'
#
loop_
_entity.id
_entity.type
_entity.pdbx_description
1 polymer ?
#
loop_
_entity_poly.entity_id
_entity_poly.type
_entity_poly.pdbx_seq_one_letter_code
_entity_poly.pdbx_strand_id
1 'polypeptide(L)'
;HSGQKKKLNFNINNFSEFKKKIIYLVLENEPDDLIYQKRGNSLFEAATHRRINSVKRIAYQRNKLIDGLNEAGDEDFVFYSDNDEMPNFINFDFEANKNKIVMFKQKLFYYKFNLFFDRIEWYGTKACKKKYLRSFNWLRDVKSKKYPNYRLDTIFSRKKYTDVKIIEEGGWHFSQIKTPKDIQTKLLNGEQHAEFKKAGKNLEHISDLVKRKIVDYDHKAKSKDYKYSKEFKLKSITIDNMPVFLKDNLNKYSEWFDFEK
;
A
#
# COMPACT_ATOMS: atom_id res chain seq x y z
N HIS A 1 -14.20 -2.36 5.74
CA HIS A 1 -14.75 -3.57 5.09
C HIS A 1 -15.79 -4.29 5.96
N SER A 2 -16.01 -3.82 7.21
CA SER A 2 -17.06 -4.34 8.11
C SER A 2 -18.49 -3.89 7.74
N GLY A 3 -18.65 -2.97 6.78
CA GLY A 3 -19.92 -2.32 6.44
C GLY A 3 -20.35 -1.22 7.41
N GLN A 4 -19.56 -0.93 8.43
CA GLN A 4 -19.85 0.15 9.37
C GLN A 4 -19.46 1.51 8.80
N LYS A 5 -20.30 2.52 9.01
CA LYS A 5 -19.99 3.91 8.66
C LYS A 5 -18.75 4.38 9.41
N LYS A 6 -17.79 4.95 8.69
CA LYS A 6 -16.56 5.50 9.28
C LYS A 6 -16.64 7.01 9.35
N LYS A 7 -16.01 7.59 10.37
CA LYS A 7 -15.76 9.03 10.40
C LYS A 7 -14.69 9.38 9.36
N LEU A 8 -14.83 10.53 8.75
CA LEU A 8 -13.77 11.13 7.93
C LEU A 8 -12.68 11.64 8.87
N ASN A 9 -11.50 11.04 8.77
CA ASN A 9 -10.38 11.38 9.66
C ASN A 9 -9.43 12.43 9.04
N PHE A 10 -9.58 12.72 7.75
CA PHE A 10 -8.74 13.72 7.09
C PHE A 10 -9.20 15.13 7.49
N ASN A 11 -8.27 15.93 7.98
CA ASN A 11 -8.49 17.34 8.28
C ASN A 11 -7.47 18.16 7.47
N ILE A 12 -7.95 18.88 6.47
CA ILE A 12 -7.14 19.70 5.56
C ILE A 12 -6.36 20.81 6.31
N ASN A 13 -6.86 21.25 7.46
CA ASN A 13 -6.20 22.29 8.25
C ASN A 13 -4.86 21.83 8.85
N ASN A 14 -4.66 20.52 9.02
CA ASN A 14 -3.38 19.95 9.42
C ASN A 14 -2.31 20.06 8.32
N PHE A 15 -2.70 20.48 7.11
CA PHE A 15 -1.86 20.59 5.92
C PHE A 15 -2.01 21.97 5.27
N SER A 16 -2.06 23.00 6.09
CA SER A 16 -2.34 24.38 5.64
C SER A 16 -1.38 24.88 4.54
N GLU A 17 -0.10 24.53 4.62
CA GLU A 17 0.94 24.88 3.62
C GLU A 17 0.66 24.25 2.25
N PHE A 18 0.00 23.10 2.23
CA PHE A 18 -0.30 22.34 1.01
C PHE A 18 -1.76 22.44 0.57
N LYS A 19 -2.59 23.22 1.27
CA LYS A 19 -4.04 23.27 1.04
C LYS A 19 -4.41 23.49 -0.43
N LYS A 20 -3.68 24.33 -1.15
CA LYS A 20 -3.90 24.62 -2.59
C LYS A 20 -3.53 23.46 -3.51
N LYS A 21 -2.77 22.47 -3.02
CA LYS A 21 -2.30 21.29 -3.77
C LYS A 21 -3.12 20.05 -3.46
N ILE A 22 -4.08 20.13 -2.51
CA ILE A 22 -4.86 18.98 -2.04
C ILE A 22 -6.24 19.03 -2.67
N ILE A 23 -6.58 18.00 -3.42
CA ILE A 23 -7.95 17.72 -3.87
C ILE A 23 -8.47 16.58 -3.01
N TYR A 24 -9.41 16.89 -2.12
CA TYR A 24 -9.98 15.91 -1.20
C TYR A 24 -11.28 15.34 -1.77
N LEU A 25 -11.25 14.08 -2.19
CA LEU A 25 -12.40 13.37 -2.75
C LEU A 25 -13.04 12.49 -1.67
N VAL A 26 -14.30 12.75 -1.35
CA VAL A 26 -15.09 11.97 -0.42
C VAL A 26 -16.01 11.03 -1.22
N LEU A 27 -15.98 9.74 -0.87
CA LEU A 27 -16.87 8.74 -1.44
C LEU A 27 -18.06 8.53 -0.51
N GLU A 28 -19.24 8.89 -0.96
CA GLU A 28 -20.49 8.72 -0.21
C GLU A 28 -21.19 7.41 -0.54
N ASN A 29 -20.98 6.90 -1.76
CA ASN A 29 -21.64 5.70 -2.26
C ASN A 29 -20.69 4.49 -2.31
N GLU A 30 -21.28 3.31 -2.17
CA GLU A 30 -20.61 2.04 -2.40
C GLU A 30 -20.69 1.63 -3.89
N PRO A 31 -19.81 0.71 -4.36
CA PRO A 31 -19.97 0.10 -5.70
C PRO A 31 -21.32 -0.63 -5.82
N ASP A 32 -21.95 -0.53 -6.99
CA ASP A 32 -23.28 -1.13 -7.24
C ASP A 32 -23.22 -2.67 -7.37
N ASP A 33 -22.03 -3.23 -7.62
CA ASP A 33 -21.83 -4.65 -7.91
C ASP A 33 -21.43 -5.49 -6.68
N LEU A 34 -21.70 -5.01 -5.47
CA LEU A 34 -21.42 -5.74 -4.22
C LEU A 34 -22.27 -7.00 -4.11
N ILE A 35 -21.67 -8.05 -3.53
CA ILE A 35 -22.34 -9.33 -3.28
C ILE A 35 -22.94 -9.28 -1.89
N TYR A 36 -24.25 -9.33 -1.80
CA TYR A 36 -24.97 -9.40 -0.53
C TYR A 36 -25.10 -10.85 -0.08
N GLN A 37 -24.98 -11.06 1.24
CA GLN A 37 -25.17 -12.38 1.82
C GLN A 37 -26.63 -12.80 1.73
N LYS A 38 -26.83 -14.04 1.29
CA LYS A 38 -28.16 -14.68 1.31
C LYS A 38 -28.34 -15.50 2.58
N ARG A 39 -29.57 -15.64 3.05
CA ARG A 39 -29.92 -16.52 4.17
C ARG A 39 -29.54 -17.95 3.80
N GLY A 40 -28.69 -18.62 4.62
CA GLY A 40 -28.20 -19.97 4.33
C GLY A 40 -26.79 -20.06 3.80
N ASN A 41 -26.10 -18.94 3.51
CA ASN A 41 -24.69 -19.00 3.16
C ASN A 41 -23.85 -19.63 4.27
N SER A 42 -22.92 -20.50 3.90
CA SER A 42 -21.93 -21.05 4.81
C SER A 42 -20.96 -19.95 5.30
N LEU A 43 -20.28 -20.18 6.44
CA LEU A 43 -19.26 -19.26 6.96
C LEU A 43 -18.12 -19.03 5.95
N PHE A 44 -17.78 -20.04 5.15
CA PHE A 44 -16.77 -19.94 4.09
C PHE A 44 -17.23 -19.02 2.95
N GLU A 45 -18.46 -19.17 2.47
CA GLU A 45 -19.05 -18.29 1.46
C GLU A 45 -19.13 -16.85 1.94
N ALA A 46 -19.59 -16.67 3.18
CA ALA A 46 -19.67 -15.34 3.80
C ALA A 46 -18.28 -14.65 3.87
N ALA A 47 -17.22 -15.37 4.25
CA ALA A 47 -15.87 -14.84 4.27
C ALA A 47 -15.35 -14.51 2.86
N THR A 48 -15.69 -15.35 1.87
CA THR A 48 -15.33 -15.15 0.46
C THR A 48 -16.03 -13.91 -0.11
N HIS A 49 -17.33 -13.76 0.10
CA HIS A 49 -18.09 -12.58 -0.34
C HIS A 49 -17.56 -11.29 0.30
N ARG A 50 -17.27 -11.33 1.60
CA ARG A 50 -16.67 -10.18 2.29
C ARG A 50 -15.33 -9.77 1.69
N ARG A 51 -14.47 -10.73 1.33
CA ARG A 51 -13.20 -10.47 0.67
C ARG A 51 -13.40 -9.86 -0.73
N ILE A 52 -14.28 -10.45 -1.55
CA ILE A 52 -14.60 -9.93 -2.88
C ILE A 52 -15.10 -8.49 -2.78
N ASN A 53 -16.02 -8.22 -1.87
CA ASN A 53 -16.55 -6.88 -1.66
C ASN A 53 -15.48 -5.89 -1.17
N SER A 54 -14.53 -6.35 -0.34
CA SER A 54 -13.38 -5.53 0.06
C SER A 54 -12.52 -5.12 -1.14
N VAL A 55 -12.22 -6.06 -2.04
CA VAL A 55 -11.46 -5.79 -3.27
C VAL A 55 -12.22 -4.82 -4.19
N LYS A 56 -13.54 -5.00 -4.35
CA LYS A 56 -14.38 -4.10 -5.15
C LYS A 56 -14.39 -2.67 -4.59
N ARG A 57 -14.55 -2.51 -3.28
CA ARG A 57 -14.49 -1.20 -2.62
C ARG A 57 -13.13 -0.52 -2.80
N ILE A 58 -12.05 -1.27 -2.68
CA ILE A 58 -10.69 -0.76 -2.89
C ILE A 58 -10.52 -0.31 -4.35
N ALA A 59 -10.95 -1.11 -5.32
CA ALA A 59 -10.86 -0.77 -6.74
C ALA A 59 -11.71 0.47 -7.07
N TYR A 60 -12.92 0.55 -6.52
CA TYR A 60 -13.81 1.71 -6.68
C TYR A 60 -13.16 2.98 -6.13
N GLN A 61 -12.65 2.94 -4.89
CA GLN A 61 -11.97 4.06 -4.27
C GLN A 61 -10.77 4.53 -5.10
N ARG A 62 -9.94 3.58 -5.58
CA ARG A 62 -8.79 3.90 -6.42
C ARG A 62 -9.22 4.58 -7.74
N ASN A 63 -10.21 4.01 -8.42
CA ASN A 63 -10.64 4.54 -9.70
C ASN A 63 -11.28 5.92 -9.60
N LYS A 64 -11.92 6.25 -8.48
CA LYS A 64 -12.48 7.58 -8.24
C LYS A 64 -11.43 8.69 -8.13
N LEU A 65 -10.17 8.37 -7.94
CA LEU A 65 -9.09 9.36 -7.98
C LEU A 65 -8.96 10.04 -9.35
N ILE A 66 -9.55 9.47 -10.41
CA ILE A 66 -9.58 10.09 -11.75
C ILE A 66 -10.27 11.46 -11.72
N ASP A 67 -11.26 11.64 -10.83
CA ASP A 67 -12.00 12.89 -10.67
C ASP A 67 -11.11 14.05 -10.18
N GLY A 68 -9.94 13.73 -9.62
CA GLY A 68 -8.93 14.72 -9.21
C GLY A 68 -7.97 15.14 -10.33
N LEU A 69 -8.08 14.59 -11.54
CA LEU A 69 -7.16 14.87 -12.65
C LEU A 69 -7.70 15.86 -13.70
N ASN A 70 -8.71 16.65 -13.37
CA ASN A 70 -9.35 17.54 -14.33
C ASN A 70 -8.38 18.58 -14.92
N GLU A 71 -7.45 19.08 -14.12
CA GLU A 71 -6.47 20.09 -14.52
C GLU A 71 -5.18 19.49 -15.12
N ALA A 72 -4.99 18.18 -15.02
CA ALA A 72 -3.77 17.53 -15.52
C ALA A 72 -3.81 17.42 -17.05
N GLY A 73 -2.69 17.77 -17.70
CA GLY A 73 -2.48 17.59 -19.14
C GLY A 73 -2.06 16.15 -19.49
N ASP A 74 -2.13 15.78 -20.76
CA ASP A 74 -1.83 14.44 -21.25
C ASP A 74 -0.37 14.02 -21.00
N GLU A 75 0.56 14.96 -20.98
CA GLU A 75 1.98 14.74 -20.75
C GLU A 75 2.36 14.77 -19.27
N ASP A 76 1.44 15.14 -18.36
CA ASP A 76 1.70 15.18 -16.94
C ASP A 76 1.85 13.77 -16.37
N PHE A 77 2.79 13.60 -15.44
CA PHE A 77 2.95 12.36 -14.71
C PHE A 77 1.91 12.21 -13.62
N VAL A 78 1.20 11.10 -13.65
CA VAL A 78 0.28 10.68 -12.60
C VAL A 78 0.95 9.61 -11.76
N PHE A 79 1.11 9.89 -10.46
CA PHE A 79 1.67 8.97 -9.48
C PHE A 79 0.55 8.39 -8.62
N TYR A 80 0.56 7.08 -8.47
CA TYR A 80 -0.30 6.40 -7.52
C TYR A 80 0.54 5.83 -6.37
N SER A 81 0.23 6.23 -5.15
CA SER A 81 0.77 5.68 -3.91
C SER A 81 -0.37 5.31 -2.96
N ASP A 82 -0.24 4.21 -2.24
CA ASP A 82 -1.05 4.01 -1.04
C ASP A 82 -0.58 5.02 0.04
N ASN A 83 -1.40 5.32 1.03
CA ASN A 83 -1.14 6.41 2.01
C ASN A 83 0.06 6.16 2.94
N ASP A 84 0.60 4.96 2.94
CA ASP A 84 1.79 4.55 3.68
C ASP A 84 3.02 4.36 2.78
N GLU A 85 2.92 4.73 1.50
CA GLU A 85 3.98 4.71 0.50
C GLU A 85 4.47 6.13 0.19
N MET A 86 5.75 6.39 0.39
CA MET A 86 6.39 7.68 0.14
C MET A 86 7.46 7.52 -0.94
N PRO A 87 7.24 8.00 -2.18
CA PRO A 87 8.25 7.94 -3.23
C PRO A 87 9.40 8.90 -2.97
N ASN A 88 10.61 8.50 -3.34
CA ASN A 88 11.78 9.35 -3.39
C ASN A 88 12.08 9.74 -4.83
N PHE A 89 11.98 11.03 -5.13
CA PHE A 89 12.16 11.57 -6.48
C PHE A 89 13.60 11.94 -6.83
N ILE A 90 14.56 11.79 -5.93
CA ILE A 90 15.97 12.21 -6.16
C ILE A 90 16.54 11.56 -7.44
N ASN A 91 16.21 10.29 -7.69
CA ASN A 91 16.68 9.55 -8.85
C ASN A 91 15.66 9.51 -10.01
N PHE A 92 14.66 10.38 -10.00
CA PHE A 92 13.65 10.45 -11.05
C PHE A 92 13.76 11.74 -11.85
N ASP A 93 14.17 11.62 -13.10
CA ASP A 93 14.19 12.72 -14.04
C ASP A 93 12.85 12.78 -14.79
N PHE A 94 12.07 13.83 -14.54
CA PHE A 94 10.76 14.04 -15.13
C PHE A 94 10.81 14.32 -16.64
N GLU A 95 11.84 15.01 -17.11
CA GLU A 95 11.99 15.40 -18.52
C GLU A 95 12.57 14.30 -19.37
N ALA A 96 13.60 13.64 -18.87
CA ALA A 96 14.30 12.58 -19.59
C ALA A 96 13.52 11.25 -19.59
N ASN A 97 12.54 11.06 -18.67
CA ASN A 97 11.81 9.80 -18.63
C ASN A 97 10.80 9.68 -19.77
N LYS A 98 11.06 8.72 -20.68
CA LYS A 98 10.18 8.38 -21.80
C LYS A 98 9.41 7.05 -21.60
N ASN A 99 9.67 6.35 -20.52
CA ASN A 99 9.06 5.06 -20.28
C ASN A 99 7.57 5.19 -19.96
N LYS A 100 6.80 4.23 -20.47
CA LYS A 100 5.34 4.19 -20.30
C LYS A 100 4.94 4.00 -18.84
N ILE A 101 5.66 3.13 -18.12
CA ILE A 101 5.41 2.83 -16.71
C ILE A 101 6.68 3.10 -15.91
N VAL A 102 6.53 3.75 -14.77
CA VAL A 102 7.58 3.95 -13.79
C VAL A 102 7.16 3.28 -12.49
N MET A 103 8.09 2.60 -11.83
CA MET A 103 7.86 1.93 -10.56
C MET A 103 8.96 2.32 -9.57
N PHE A 104 8.56 2.66 -8.36
CA PHE A 104 9.46 3.01 -7.28
C PHE A 104 9.68 1.80 -6.39
N LYS A 105 10.93 1.31 -6.35
CA LYS A 105 11.34 0.24 -5.45
C LYS A 105 11.62 0.84 -4.08
N GLN A 106 10.74 0.57 -3.14
CA GLN A 106 10.71 1.20 -1.82
C GLN A 106 11.18 0.24 -0.74
N LYS A 107 11.85 0.76 0.28
CA LYS A 107 12.20 0.01 1.49
C LYS A 107 10.96 -0.19 2.35
N LEU A 108 10.69 -1.42 2.76
CA LEU A 108 9.51 -1.77 3.56
C LEU A 108 9.86 -1.77 5.05
N PHE A 109 9.11 -1.02 5.83
CA PHE A 109 9.28 -0.91 7.29
C PHE A 109 8.01 -1.37 8.01
N TYR A 110 8.20 -1.95 9.20
CA TYR A 110 7.11 -2.39 10.06
C TYR A 110 7.25 -1.82 11.47
N TYR A 111 6.13 -1.43 12.08
CA TYR A 111 5.93 -1.02 13.47
C TYR A 111 6.65 0.26 13.88
N LYS A 112 7.88 0.48 13.42
CA LYS A 112 8.69 1.67 13.65
C LYS A 112 9.30 2.13 12.34
N PHE A 113 9.60 3.42 12.23
CA PHE A 113 10.12 4.01 11.00
C PHE A 113 11.45 3.42 10.53
N ASN A 114 12.26 2.92 11.46
CA ASN A 114 13.59 2.38 11.18
C ASN A 114 13.70 0.85 11.35
N LEU A 115 12.60 0.14 11.51
CA LEU A 115 12.58 -1.34 11.50
C LEU A 115 12.32 -1.86 10.09
N PHE A 116 13.39 -2.18 9.38
CA PHE A 116 13.42 -2.59 7.98
C PHE A 116 13.13 -4.07 7.79
N PHE A 117 12.27 -4.39 6.83
CA PHE A 117 11.92 -5.74 6.40
C PHE A 117 12.58 -6.05 5.05
N ASP A 118 13.66 -6.81 5.06
CA ASP A 118 14.53 -7.09 3.89
C ASP A 118 14.14 -8.33 3.07
N ARG A 119 13.00 -8.96 3.37
CA ARG A 119 12.65 -10.26 2.76
C ARG A 119 11.97 -10.16 1.42
N ILE A 120 11.47 -8.99 1.07
CA ILE A 120 10.82 -8.74 -0.22
C ILE A 120 11.25 -7.40 -0.79
N GLU A 121 11.21 -7.32 -2.11
CA GLU A 121 11.26 -6.04 -2.83
C GLU A 121 9.84 -5.48 -2.91
N TRP A 122 9.67 -4.24 -2.50
CA TRP A 122 8.37 -3.58 -2.55
C TRP A 122 8.35 -2.53 -3.66
N TYR A 123 7.48 -2.73 -4.64
CA TYR A 123 7.22 -1.78 -5.72
C TYR A 123 5.90 -1.08 -5.41
N GLY A 124 5.97 -0.06 -4.57
CA GLY A 124 4.80 0.65 -4.05
C GLY A 124 4.26 1.65 -5.05
N THR A 125 4.80 2.86 -5.03
CA THR A 125 4.40 3.92 -5.95
C THR A 125 4.64 3.52 -7.40
N LYS A 126 3.63 3.74 -8.23
CA LYS A 126 3.72 3.57 -9.69
C LYS A 126 3.25 4.82 -10.40
N ALA A 127 3.85 5.10 -11.56
CA ALA A 127 3.51 6.27 -12.34
C ALA A 127 3.42 5.98 -13.84
N CYS A 128 2.66 6.79 -14.53
CA CYS A 128 2.66 6.91 -15.98
C CYS A 128 2.24 8.32 -16.38
N LYS A 129 2.46 8.73 -17.63
CA LYS A 129 1.83 9.95 -18.16
C LYS A 129 0.31 9.76 -18.22
N LYS A 130 -0.46 10.84 -18.01
CA LYS A 130 -1.94 10.79 -18.00
C LYS A 130 -2.51 10.12 -19.24
N LYS A 131 -1.97 10.41 -20.43
CA LYS A 131 -2.38 9.76 -21.70
C LYS A 131 -2.27 8.23 -21.72
N TYR A 132 -1.46 7.63 -20.84
CA TYR A 132 -1.32 6.18 -20.71
C TYR A 132 -2.13 5.61 -19.57
N LEU A 133 -2.70 6.45 -18.71
CA LEU A 133 -3.48 6.02 -17.56
C LEU A 133 -4.81 5.41 -18.01
N ARG A 134 -5.04 4.14 -17.68
CA ARG A 134 -6.32 3.47 -17.96
C ARG A 134 -7.29 3.60 -16.79
N SER A 135 -6.77 3.40 -15.57
CA SER A 135 -7.40 3.67 -14.29
C SER A 135 -6.34 3.55 -13.18
N PHE A 136 -6.61 4.09 -12.01
CA PHE A 136 -5.69 3.97 -10.89
C PHE A 136 -5.56 2.54 -10.37
N ASN A 137 -6.67 1.77 -10.36
CA ASN A 137 -6.57 0.37 -9.98
C ASN A 137 -5.76 -0.46 -10.99
N TRP A 138 -5.87 -0.15 -12.30
CA TRP A 138 -5.00 -0.76 -13.30
C TRP A 138 -3.53 -0.43 -13.05
N LEU A 139 -3.19 0.85 -12.80
CA LEU A 139 -1.81 1.28 -12.55
C LEU A 139 -1.22 0.55 -11.35
N ARG A 140 -2.00 0.42 -10.26
CA ARG A 140 -1.60 -0.36 -9.08
C ARG A 140 -1.34 -1.84 -9.41
N ASP A 141 -2.18 -2.43 -10.26
CA ASP A 141 -2.16 -3.84 -10.62
C ASP A 141 -1.10 -4.21 -11.67
N VAL A 142 -0.46 -3.24 -12.34
CA VAL A 142 0.66 -3.51 -13.25
C VAL A 142 1.70 -4.33 -12.53
N LYS A 143 2.16 -5.42 -13.19
CA LYS A 143 3.12 -6.36 -12.60
C LYS A 143 4.44 -5.65 -12.28
N SER A 144 4.89 -5.80 -11.05
CA SER A 144 6.12 -5.21 -10.51
C SER A 144 7.37 -5.91 -11.07
N LYS A 145 7.47 -5.90 -12.40
CA LYS A 145 8.55 -6.56 -13.14
C LYS A 145 8.65 -5.95 -14.54
N LYS A 146 9.86 -5.68 -14.99
CA LYS A 146 10.16 -5.42 -16.40
C LYS A 146 10.25 -6.75 -17.15
N TYR A 147 9.47 -6.89 -18.22
CA TYR A 147 9.50 -8.07 -19.07
C TYR A 147 10.45 -7.86 -20.25
N PRO A 148 11.17 -8.91 -20.71
CA PRO A 148 11.99 -8.83 -21.91
C PRO A 148 11.15 -8.59 -23.17
N ASN A 149 11.72 -7.91 -24.16
CA ASN A 149 11.01 -7.53 -25.39
C ASN A 149 10.55 -8.72 -26.24
N TYR A 150 11.20 -9.87 -26.12
CA TYR A 150 10.79 -11.10 -26.83
C TYR A 150 9.56 -11.80 -26.25
N ARG A 151 9.03 -11.34 -25.13
CA ARG A 151 7.84 -11.92 -24.48
C ARG A 151 6.55 -11.46 -25.18
N LEU A 152 6.08 -12.25 -26.16
CA LEU A 152 4.87 -11.95 -26.93
C LEU A 152 3.60 -11.85 -26.07
N ASP A 153 3.54 -12.56 -24.94
CA ASP A 153 2.41 -12.49 -24.03
C ASP A 153 2.22 -11.10 -23.37
N THR A 154 3.22 -10.24 -23.46
CA THR A 154 3.10 -8.84 -22.97
C THR A 154 2.22 -7.99 -23.91
N ILE A 155 2.17 -8.31 -25.21
CA ILE A 155 1.39 -7.56 -26.21
C ILE A 155 -0.12 -7.64 -25.86
N PHE A 156 -0.57 -8.82 -25.44
CA PHE A 156 -1.98 -9.09 -25.12
C PHE A 156 -2.31 -8.85 -23.64
N SER A 157 -1.30 -8.53 -22.82
CA SER A 157 -1.50 -8.34 -21.38
C SER A 157 -1.82 -6.89 -21.05
N ARG A 158 -2.84 -6.69 -20.20
CA ARG A 158 -3.11 -5.37 -19.60
C ARG A 158 -2.23 -5.03 -18.39
N LYS A 159 -1.46 -6.00 -17.86
CA LYS A 159 -0.70 -5.87 -16.61
C LYS A 159 0.79 -6.10 -16.76
N LYS A 160 1.26 -6.63 -17.89
CA LYS A 160 2.69 -6.91 -18.16
C LYS A 160 3.21 -5.92 -19.19
N TYR A 161 4.32 -5.29 -18.90
CA TYR A 161 4.93 -4.28 -19.77
C TYR A 161 6.44 -4.54 -19.94
N THR A 162 6.95 -4.30 -21.13
CA THR A 162 8.39 -4.29 -21.44
C THR A 162 8.99 -2.91 -21.20
N ASP A 163 8.20 -1.86 -21.48
CA ASP A 163 8.58 -0.46 -21.32
C ASP A 163 8.30 0.02 -19.88
N VAL A 164 9.22 -0.38 -18.99
CA VAL A 164 9.17 -0.09 -17.56
C VAL A 164 10.49 0.48 -17.09
N LYS A 165 10.45 1.61 -16.40
CA LYS A 165 11.57 2.16 -15.61
C LYS A 165 11.38 1.79 -14.15
N ILE A 166 12.40 1.19 -13.55
CA ILE A 166 12.45 0.96 -12.10
C ILE A 166 13.38 2.00 -11.51
N ILE A 167 12.89 2.72 -10.51
CA ILE A 167 13.67 3.68 -9.72
C ILE A 167 14.15 2.93 -8.47
N GLU A 168 15.44 2.60 -8.47
CA GLU A 168 16.11 2.04 -7.28
C GLU A 168 16.17 3.11 -6.18
N GLU A 169 16.25 2.69 -4.91
CA GLU A 169 16.15 3.59 -3.75
C GLU A 169 14.95 4.54 -3.86
N GLY A 170 13.84 4.00 -4.40
CA GLY A 170 12.63 4.72 -4.79
C GLY A 170 11.75 5.17 -3.63
N GLY A 171 12.22 5.09 -2.38
CA GLY A 171 11.54 5.63 -1.22
C GLY A 171 11.20 4.60 -0.14
N TRP A 172 10.10 4.84 0.56
CA TRP A 172 9.74 4.15 1.80
C TRP A 172 8.29 3.66 1.77
N HIS A 173 8.05 2.48 2.33
CA HIS A 173 6.73 1.99 2.66
C HIS A 173 6.65 1.72 4.16
N PHE A 174 5.87 2.52 4.87
CA PHE A 174 5.74 2.47 6.32
C PHE A 174 4.54 1.65 6.75
N SER A 175 4.67 0.33 6.72
CA SER A 175 3.57 -0.57 7.06
C SER A 175 3.38 -0.68 8.56
N GLN A 176 2.13 -0.54 9.00
CA GLN A 176 1.72 -0.78 10.39
C GLN A 176 2.49 0.05 11.45
N ILE A 177 2.85 1.31 11.13
CA ILE A 177 3.34 2.26 12.13
C ILE A 177 2.14 2.67 13.01
N LYS A 178 1.80 1.81 13.95
CA LYS A 178 0.58 1.87 14.77
C LYS A 178 0.78 1.16 16.10
N THR A 179 -0.09 1.47 17.05
CA THR A 179 -0.15 0.69 18.30
C THR A 179 -0.60 -0.76 18.03
N PRO A 180 -0.24 -1.75 18.86
CA PRO A 180 -0.69 -3.12 18.70
C PRO A 180 -2.22 -3.26 18.59
N LYS A 181 -2.98 -2.44 19.33
CA LYS A 181 -4.45 -2.39 19.28
C LYS A 181 -4.96 -1.93 17.91
N ASP A 182 -4.33 -0.91 17.33
CA ASP A 182 -4.73 -0.39 16.02
C ASP A 182 -4.33 -1.36 14.91
N ILE A 183 -3.20 -2.07 15.06
CA ILE A 183 -2.79 -3.16 14.16
C ILE A 183 -3.86 -4.26 14.18
N GLN A 184 -4.27 -4.72 15.36
CA GLN A 184 -5.33 -5.73 15.49
C GLN A 184 -6.62 -5.26 14.82
N THR A 185 -7.03 -4.02 15.04
CA THR A 185 -8.22 -3.43 14.44
C THR A 185 -8.12 -3.41 12.92
N LYS A 186 -6.95 -3.04 12.36
CA LYS A 186 -6.68 -3.06 10.91
C LYS A 186 -6.79 -4.47 10.34
N LEU A 187 -6.18 -5.47 11.00
CA LEU A 187 -6.18 -6.85 10.55
C LEU A 187 -7.58 -7.49 10.60
N LEU A 188 -8.34 -7.25 11.65
CA LEU A 188 -9.71 -7.75 11.78
C LEU A 188 -10.68 -7.14 10.76
N ASN A 189 -10.42 -5.92 10.29
CA ASN A 189 -11.27 -5.20 9.34
C ASN A 189 -10.72 -5.17 7.91
N GLY A 190 -9.50 -5.64 7.70
CA GLY A 190 -8.83 -5.64 6.40
C GLY A 190 -9.30 -6.75 5.46
N GLU A 191 -8.74 -6.75 4.25
CA GLU A 191 -8.99 -7.78 3.23
C GLU A 191 -8.59 -9.18 3.73
N GLN A 192 -7.55 -9.27 4.56
CA GLN A 192 -6.97 -10.51 5.07
C GLN A 192 -7.57 -10.96 6.41
N HIS A 193 -8.73 -10.43 6.79
CA HIS A 193 -9.36 -10.72 8.08
C HIS A 193 -9.62 -12.21 8.34
N ALA A 194 -9.90 -12.99 7.29
CA ALA A 194 -10.19 -14.42 7.40
C ALA A 194 -8.92 -15.21 7.76
N GLU A 195 -7.81 -14.92 7.11
CA GLU A 195 -6.51 -15.53 7.38
C GLU A 195 -6.03 -15.20 8.79
N PHE A 196 -6.18 -13.94 9.21
CA PHE A 196 -5.82 -13.49 10.56
C PHE A 196 -6.65 -14.19 11.64
N LYS A 197 -7.98 -14.28 11.44
CA LYS A 197 -8.87 -15.01 12.36
C LYS A 197 -8.54 -16.50 12.44
N LYS A 198 -8.28 -17.15 11.29
CA LYS A 198 -7.91 -18.56 11.23
C LYS A 198 -6.61 -18.84 11.97
N ALA A 199 -5.66 -17.89 11.93
CA ALA A 199 -4.39 -18.00 12.65
C ALA A 199 -4.55 -17.87 14.19
N GLY A 200 -5.74 -17.55 14.71
CA GLY A 200 -6.02 -17.50 16.14
C GLY A 200 -5.27 -16.41 16.92
N LYS A 201 -4.81 -15.37 16.24
CA LYS A 201 -3.94 -14.35 16.82
C LYS A 201 -4.73 -13.26 17.53
N ASN A 202 -4.24 -12.84 18.68
CA ASN A 202 -4.84 -11.86 19.57
C ASN A 202 -3.93 -10.64 19.78
N LEU A 203 -4.36 -9.72 20.61
CA LEU A 203 -3.61 -8.49 20.92
C LEU A 203 -2.27 -8.77 21.60
N GLU A 204 -2.23 -9.75 22.49
CA GLU A 204 -1.02 -10.16 23.21
C GLU A 204 0.05 -10.67 22.23
N HIS A 205 -0.34 -11.53 21.29
CA HIS A 205 0.53 -11.99 20.22
C HIS A 205 1.09 -10.84 19.38
N ILE A 206 0.25 -9.88 18.97
CA ILE A 206 0.72 -8.71 18.20
C ILE A 206 1.69 -7.87 19.03
N SER A 207 1.41 -7.69 20.32
CA SER A 207 2.28 -6.92 21.23
C SER A 207 3.64 -7.59 21.37
N ASP A 208 3.68 -8.93 21.46
CA ASP A 208 4.92 -9.73 21.51
C ASP A 208 5.72 -9.58 20.19
N LEU A 209 5.06 -9.67 19.03
CA LEU A 209 5.72 -9.48 17.74
C LEU A 209 6.39 -8.11 17.61
N VAL A 210 5.67 -7.06 18.01
CA VAL A 210 6.21 -5.68 17.99
C VAL A 210 7.41 -5.57 18.91
N LYS A 211 7.33 -6.11 20.15
CA LYS A 211 8.43 -6.10 21.14
C LYS A 211 9.65 -6.88 20.64
N ARG A 212 9.43 -8.05 20.03
CA ARG A 212 10.50 -8.91 19.49
C ARG A 212 11.02 -8.43 18.13
N LYS A 213 10.42 -7.40 17.53
CA LYS A 213 10.76 -6.86 16.20
C LYS A 213 10.60 -7.96 15.12
N ILE A 214 9.47 -8.64 15.12
CA ILE A 214 9.19 -9.77 14.23
C ILE A 214 7.93 -9.51 13.40
N VAL A 215 8.00 -9.84 12.11
CA VAL A 215 6.84 -9.95 11.22
C VAL A 215 6.57 -11.42 10.98
N ASP A 216 5.35 -11.86 11.25
CA ASP A 216 4.91 -13.24 11.08
C ASP A 216 4.05 -13.47 9.83
N TYR A 217 3.95 -12.47 8.97
CA TYR A 217 3.23 -12.57 7.72
C TYR A 217 4.18 -12.87 6.55
N ASP A 218 4.06 -14.07 5.96
CA ASP A 218 4.85 -14.48 4.80
C ASP A 218 4.21 -13.95 3.50
N HIS A 219 4.74 -12.85 2.97
CA HIS A 219 4.32 -12.27 1.71
C HIS A 219 4.48 -13.22 0.51
N LYS A 220 5.46 -14.13 0.56
CA LYS A 220 5.79 -15.08 -0.52
C LYS A 220 5.01 -16.39 -0.43
N ALA A 221 4.28 -16.66 0.65
CA ALA A 221 3.50 -17.86 0.79
C ALA A 221 2.44 -17.97 -0.31
N LYS A 222 2.43 -19.09 -1.03
CA LYS A 222 1.50 -19.33 -2.15
C LYS A 222 0.08 -19.66 -1.65
N SER A 223 -0.04 -20.39 -0.56
CA SER A 223 -1.32 -20.70 0.08
C SER A 223 -1.61 -19.73 1.22
N LYS A 224 -2.90 -19.40 1.39
CA LYS A 224 -3.39 -18.58 2.49
C LYS A 224 -3.14 -19.22 3.86
N ASP A 225 -3.15 -20.55 3.92
CA ASP A 225 -2.95 -21.31 5.16
C ASP A 225 -1.54 -21.15 5.73
N TYR A 226 -0.57 -20.83 4.89
CA TYR A 226 0.83 -20.66 5.27
C TYR A 226 1.24 -19.18 5.44
N LYS A 227 0.29 -18.23 5.36
CA LYS A 227 0.60 -16.80 5.50
C LYS A 227 1.21 -16.43 6.85
N TYR A 228 0.88 -17.17 7.91
CA TYR A 228 1.34 -16.93 9.28
C TYR A 228 2.16 -18.11 9.84
N SER A 229 2.87 -18.83 8.97
CA SER A 229 3.64 -20.04 9.36
C SER A 229 5.11 -19.76 9.67
N LYS A 230 5.59 -18.56 9.44
CA LYS A 230 7.00 -18.18 9.60
C LYS A 230 7.14 -16.85 10.32
N GLU A 231 8.24 -16.70 11.02
CA GLU A 231 8.66 -15.45 11.66
C GLU A 231 9.88 -14.88 10.95
N PHE A 232 9.88 -13.56 10.77
CA PHE A 232 10.95 -12.82 10.10
C PHE A 232 11.39 -11.67 11.01
N LYS A 233 12.65 -11.68 11.43
CA LYS A 233 13.23 -10.61 12.25
C LYS A 233 13.45 -9.36 11.41
N LEU A 234 13.04 -8.21 11.94
CA LEU A 234 13.30 -6.90 11.37
C LEU A 234 14.73 -6.46 11.69
N LYS A 235 15.29 -5.62 10.81
CA LYS A 235 16.61 -5.01 11.00
C LYS A 235 16.43 -3.56 11.41
N SER A 236 17.06 -3.15 12.50
CA SER A 236 17.19 -1.73 12.83
C SER A 236 18.16 -1.09 11.85
N ILE A 237 17.78 0.01 11.22
CA ILE A 237 18.69 0.78 10.35
C ILE A 237 18.81 2.21 10.85
N THR A 238 19.87 2.90 10.40
CA THR A 238 20.16 4.25 10.80
C THR A 238 19.13 5.25 10.25
N ILE A 239 18.96 6.35 10.98
CA ILE A 239 18.02 7.43 10.59
C ILE A 239 18.45 8.16 9.32
N ASP A 240 19.73 8.07 8.92
CA ASP A 240 20.24 8.71 7.70
C ASP A 240 19.50 8.28 6.45
N ASN A 241 18.99 7.05 6.46
CA ASN A 241 18.21 6.46 5.36
C ASN A 241 16.72 6.85 5.37
N MET A 242 16.29 7.74 6.28
CA MET A 242 14.90 8.16 6.41
C MET A 242 14.60 9.42 5.58
N PRO A 243 13.32 9.68 5.28
CA PRO A 243 12.91 10.96 4.70
C PRO A 243 13.42 12.15 5.52
N VAL A 244 13.82 13.22 4.84
CA VAL A 244 14.33 14.45 5.47
C VAL A 244 13.36 14.95 6.54
N PHE A 245 12.06 14.99 6.23
CA PHE A 245 11.04 15.40 7.20
C PHE A 245 11.07 14.61 8.52
N LEU A 246 11.30 13.29 8.49
CA LEU A 246 11.39 12.48 9.71
C LEU A 246 12.68 12.78 10.49
N LYS A 247 13.79 13.01 9.79
CA LYS A 247 15.07 13.40 10.42
C LYS A 247 14.96 14.74 11.13
N ASP A 248 14.36 15.73 10.48
CA ASP A 248 14.19 17.08 11.02
C ASP A 248 13.18 17.14 12.18
N ASN A 249 12.28 16.16 12.28
CA ASN A 249 11.24 16.08 13.30
C ASN A 249 11.40 14.88 14.25
N LEU A 250 12.62 14.42 14.47
CA LEU A 250 12.92 13.21 15.22
C LEU A 250 12.32 13.24 16.64
N ASN A 251 12.45 14.36 17.33
CA ASN A 251 11.91 14.53 18.69
C ASN A 251 10.39 14.34 18.74
N LYS A 252 9.68 14.84 17.73
CA LYS A 252 8.21 14.73 17.62
C LYS A 252 7.75 13.29 17.41
N TYR A 253 8.54 12.49 16.71
CA TYR A 253 8.20 11.12 16.33
C TYR A 253 9.07 10.07 17.01
N SER A 254 9.79 10.42 18.07
CA SER A 254 10.75 9.56 18.77
C SER A 254 10.15 8.23 19.23
N GLU A 255 8.88 8.21 19.67
CA GLU A 255 8.15 6.99 20.04
C GLU A 255 7.99 5.98 18.89
N TRP A 256 8.07 6.45 17.65
CA TRP A 256 7.94 5.64 16.44
C TRP A 256 9.28 5.22 15.82
N PHE A 257 10.36 5.45 16.54
CA PHE A 257 11.69 4.93 16.22
C PHE A 257 12.12 3.85 17.20
N ASP A 258 12.94 2.94 16.74
CA ASP A 258 13.62 1.94 17.56
C ASP A 258 15.06 2.45 17.80
N PHE A 259 15.25 3.14 18.89
CA PHE A 259 16.59 3.49 19.36
C PHE A 259 17.08 2.34 20.24
N GLU A 260 18.16 1.70 19.84
CA GLU A 260 18.85 0.75 20.73
C GLU A 260 19.25 1.50 22.00
N LYS A 261 18.74 1.00 23.12
CA LYS A 261 19.14 1.47 24.45
C LYS A 261 20.43 0.80 24.85
#